data_e07d85ac0a4d75df0ab04653a619b446
#
_entry.id   e07d85ac0a4d75df0ab04653a619b446
#
_cell.length_a   1.000
_cell.length_b   1.000
_cell.length_c   1.000
_cell.angle_alpha   90.00
_cell.angle_beta   90.00
_cell.angle_gamma   90.00
#
_symmetry.space_group_name_H-M   'P 1'
#
loop_
_entity.id
_entity.type
_entity.pdbx_description
1 polymer ?
#
loop_
_entity_poly.entity_id
_entity_poly.type
_entity_poly.pdbx_seq_one_letter_code
_entity_poly.pdbx_strand_id
1 'polypeptide(L)'
;SEGTRKWDGEPYDMSGWDEVYGLSLRKIVGDDGVKLPPPSFSTAIKISDLKNIDVIGIDMDEISFTESYTKNISTWQLFKRGRLEKSMTKSGIEGQTPEEIALNMESSIRGLSGFANLERERVKTMAENIRLQSGRQKKILAIIEISNVSDFVEELN
;
A
#
# COMPACT_ATOMS: atom_id res chain seq x y z
N SER A 1 -6.80 -18.31 -14.64
CA SER A 1 -5.38 -18.21 -14.25
C SER A 1 -4.77 -17.06 -15.03
N GLU A 2 -4.94 -15.85 -14.54
CA GLU A 2 -4.27 -14.68 -15.12
C GLU A 2 -2.87 -14.59 -14.54
N GLY A 3 -1.94 -14.57 -15.48
CA GLY A 3 -0.55 -14.81 -15.30
C GLY A 3 0.15 -13.86 -14.33
N THR A 4 1.06 -14.44 -13.62
CA THR A 4 2.19 -13.76 -13.00
C THR A 4 2.79 -12.76 -13.99
N ARG A 5 2.47 -11.46 -13.84
CA ARG A 5 3.18 -10.42 -14.58
C ARG A 5 4.63 -10.43 -14.11
N LYS A 6 5.51 -10.92 -14.96
CA LYS A 6 6.94 -10.70 -14.79
C LYS A 6 7.19 -9.21 -14.89
N TRP A 7 7.90 -8.66 -13.92
CA TRP A 7 8.46 -7.33 -14.03
C TRP A 7 9.37 -7.29 -15.26
N ASP A 8 9.01 -6.51 -16.25
CA ASP A 8 9.71 -6.41 -17.55
C ASP A 8 10.74 -5.27 -17.61
N GLY A 9 10.96 -4.59 -16.47
CA GLY A 9 11.93 -3.49 -16.39
C GLY A 9 11.42 -2.16 -16.93
N GLU A 10 10.11 -2.02 -17.18
CA GLU A 10 9.55 -0.72 -17.53
C GLU A 10 9.76 0.30 -16.40
N PRO A 11 10.01 1.58 -16.74
CA PRO A 11 10.18 2.62 -15.74
C PRO A 11 8.89 2.75 -14.90
N TYR A 12 9.05 2.63 -13.58
CA TYR A 12 7.96 2.86 -12.64
C TYR A 12 7.59 4.35 -12.68
N ASP A 13 6.36 4.66 -13.06
CA ASP A 13 5.85 6.03 -13.06
C ASP A 13 5.52 6.43 -11.61
N MET A 14 6.43 7.19 -11.01
CA MET A 14 6.29 7.63 -9.62
C MET A 14 5.22 8.72 -9.51
N SER A 15 4.26 8.50 -8.64
CA SER A 15 3.34 9.57 -8.21
C SER A 15 4.08 10.62 -7.38
N GLY A 16 3.50 11.83 -7.26
CA GLY A 16 4.07 12.85 -6.38
C GLY A 16 4.19 12.38 -4.91
N TRP A 17 3.33 11.46 -4.48
CA TRP A 17 3.39 10.84 -3.15
C TRP A 17 4.59 9.92 -2.99
N ASP A 18 4.89 9.09 -4.00
CA ASP A 18 6.08 8.24 -3.99
C ASP A 18 7.35 9.07 -3.93
N GLU A 19 7.37 10.24 -4.61
CA GLU A 19 8.47 11.18 -4.56
C GLU A 19 8.66 11.75 -3.15
N VAL A 20 7.59 12.26 -2.52
CA VAL A 20 7.63 12.80 -1.15
C VAL A 20 8.09 11.74 -0.15
N TYR A 21 7.56 10.53 -0.25
CA TYR A 21 7.92 9.41 0.59
C TYR A 21 9.38 9.01 0.38
N GLY A 22 9.81 8.84 -0.86
CA GLY A 22 11.19 8.50 -1.21
C GLY A 22 12.20 9.52 -0.73
N LEU A 23 11.92 10.82 -0.91
CA LEU A 23 12.77 11.90 -0.41
C LEU A 23 12.87 11.93 1.12
N SER A 24 11.77 11.63 1.81
CA SER A 24 11.76 11.57 3.28
C SER A 24 12.56 10.36 3.80
N LEU A 25 12.42 9.20 3.17
CA LEU A 25 13.19 8.00 3.50
C LEU A 25 14.70 8.19 3.28
N ARG A 26 15.10 8.83 2.18
CA ARG A 26 16.52 9.08 1.87
C ARG A 26 17.25 9.82 2.98
N LYS A 27 16.58 10.69 3.71
CA LYS A 27 17.17 11.40 4.85
C LYS A 27 17.58 10.47 6.00
N ILE A 28 16.96 9.29 6.10
CA ILE A 28 17.21 8.32 7.17
C ILE A 28 18.13 7.20 6.70
N VAL A 29 17.83 6.61 5.54
CA VAL A 29 18.51 5.40 5.07
C VAL A 29 19.59 5.67 4.01
N GLY A 30 19.74 6.92 3.57
CA GLY A 30 20.65 7.30 2.47
C GLY A 30 20.06 6.95 1.10
N ASP A 31 20.73 7.44 0.04
CA ASP A 31 20.25 7.31 -1.33
C ASP A 31 20.14 5.85 -1.79
N ASP A 32 21.09 5.00 -1.39
CA ASP A 32 21.14 3.58 -1.79
C ASP A 32 20.13 2.70 -1.00
N GLY A 33 19.54 3.23 0.06
CA GLY A 33 18.60 2.50 0.92
C GLY A 33 17.18 2.41 0.39
N VAL A 34 16.81 3.26 -0.57
CA VAL A 34 15.45 3.31 -1.12
C VAL A 34 15.40 2.55 -2.45
N LYS A 35 14.59 1.50 -2.51
CA LYS A 35 14.39 0.66 -3.71
C LYS A 35 12.92 0.62 -4.10
N LEU A 36 12.64 0.79 -5.39
CA LEU A 36 11.32 0.65 -5.99
C LEU A 36 11.38 -0.40 -7.13
N PRO A 37 10.39 -1.27 -7.26
CA PRO A 37 9.30 -1.52 -6.32
C PRO A 37 9.80 -2.04 -4.95
N PRO A 38 8.95 -1.99 -3.90
CA PRO A 38 9.34 -2.44 -2.56
C PRO A 38 9.93 -3.85 -2.57
N PRO A 39 11.13 -4.08 -2.00
CA PRO A 39 11.80 -5.38 -2.05
C PRO A 39 11.00 -6.53 -1.44
N SER A 40 10.09 -6.23 -0.50
CA SER A 40 9.24 -7.21 0.16
C SER A 40 8.36 -7.98 -0.84
N PHE A 41 7.66 -7.28 -1.72
CA PHE A 41 6.80 -7.91 -2.72
C PHE A 41 7.60 -8.67 -3.79
N SER A 42 8.64 -8.06 -4.34
CA SER A 42 9.49 -8.71 -5.35
C SER A 42 10.21 -9.94 -4.79
N THR A 43 10.63 -9.90 -3.53
CA THR A 43 11.27 -11.04 -2.85
C THR A 43 10.24 -12.15 -2.58
N ALA A 44 9.03 -11.79 -2.14
CA ALA A 44 7.95 -12.76 -1.93
C ALA A 44 7.63 -13.52 -3.21
N ILE A 45 7.45 -12.82 -4.34
CA ILE A 45 7.20 -13.44 -5.65
C ILE A 45 8.35 -14.38 -6.04
N LYS A 46 9.61 -13.94 -5.93
CA LYS A 46 10.78 -14.78 -6.25
C LYS A 46 10.84 -16.05 -5.39
N ILE A 47 10.57 -15.94 -4.09
CA ILE A 47 10.59 -17.09 -3.18
C ILE A 47 9.44 -18.04 -3.49
N SER A 48 8.24 -17.51 -3.79
CA SER A 48 7.08 -18.33 -4.14
C SER A 48 7.32 -19.13 -5.41
N ASP A 49 7.89 -18.50 -6.44
CA ASP A 49 8.28 -19.18 -7.69
C ASP A 49 9.29 -20.31 -7.43
N LEU A 50 10.35 -20.02 -6.64
CA LEU A 50 11.37 -21.02 -6.31
C LEU A 50 10.84 -22.19 -5.48
N LYS A 51 9.83 -21.95 -4.65
CA LYS A 51 9.26 -22.96 -3.73
C LYS A 51 7.94 -23.55 -4.23
N ASN A 52 7.47 -23.12 -5.40
CA ASN A 52 6.18 -23.50 -5.96
C ASN A 52 5.01 -23.25 -4.98
N ILE A 53 5.00 -22.05 -4.38
CA ILE A 53 3.96 -21.59 -3.46
C ILE A 53 3.02 -20.65 -4.25
N ASP A 54 1.72 -20.87 -4.12
CA ASP A 54 0.73 -20.02 -4.76
C ASP A 54 0.76 -18.61 -4.17
N VAL A 55 0.70 -17.59 -5.03
CA VAL A 55 0.58 -16.17 -4.66
C VAL A 55 -0.80 -15.68 -5.09
N ILE A 56 -1.52 -15.11 -4.16
CA ILE A 56 -2.89 -14.64 -4.36
C ILE A 56 -2.96 -13.18 -3.94
N GLY A 57 -3.50 -12.32 -4.82
CA GLY A 57 -3.85 -10.96 -4.46
C GLY A 57 -5.05 -10.95 -3.49
N ILE A 58 -4.90 -10.22 -2.40
CA ILE A 58 -5.96 -10.13 -1.38
C ILE A 58 -6.66 -8.77 -1.35
N ASP A 59 -6.10 -7.75 -2.00
CA ASP A 59 -6.69 -6.41 -2.09
C ASP A 59 -7.85 -6.39 -3.09
N MET A 60 -8.52 -5.26 -3.19
CA MET A 60 -9.55 -5.01 -4.21
C MET A 60 -8.99 -5.21 -5.61
N ASP A 61 -9.79 -5.78 -6.49
CA ASP A 61 -9.53 -5.72 -7.92
C ASP A 61 -9.70 -4.28 -8.46
N GLU A 62 -9.24 -4.03 -9.68
CA GLU A 62 -9.24 -2.70 -10.31
C GLU A 62 -10.66 -2.11 -10.40
N ILE A 63 -11.67 -2.92 -10.66
CA ILE A 63 -13.06 -2.49 -10.81
C ILE A 63 -13.60 -2.06 -9.46
N SER A 64 -13.50 -2.94 -8.45
CA SER A 64 -13.95 -2.68 -7.08
C SER A 64 -13.23 -1.48 -6.47
N PHE A 65 -11.92 -1.34 -6.73
CA PHE A 65 -11.16 -0.17 -6.28
C PHE A 65 -11.67 1.12 -6.94
N THR A 66 -11.91 1.12 -8.26
CA THR A 66 -12.41 2.28 -8.98
C THR A 66 -13.80 2.69 -8.51
N GLU A 67 -14.69 1.74 -8.26
CA GLU A 67 -16.02 1.99 -7.71
C GLU A 67 -15.94 2.59 -6.31
N SER A 68 -15.15 2.00 -5.43
CA SER A 68 -14.94 2.51 -4.07
C SER A 68 -14.30 3.89 -4.09
N TYR A 69 -13.30 4.11 -4.94
CA TYR A 69 -12.64 5.40 -5.11
C TYR A 69 -13.63 6.48 -5.54
N THR A 70 -14.40 6.25 -6.60
CA THR A 70 -15.37 7.23 -7.13
C THR A 70 -16.51 7.51 -6.17
N LYS A 71 -16.93 6.52 -5.38
CA LYS A 71 -17.94 6.65 -4.33
C LYS A 71 -17.46 7.50 -3.16
N ASN A 72 -16.21 7.30 -2.72
CA ASN A 72 -15.69 7.90 -1.48
C ASN A 72 -14.94 9.22 -1.69
N ILE A 73 -14.33 9.44 -2.87
CA ILE A 73 -13.44 10.57 -3.12
C ILE A 73 -14.12 11.64 -3.96
N SER A 74 -14.45 12.76 -3.34
CA SER A 74 -14.98 13.93 -4.05
C SER A 74 -13.86 14.79 -4.67
N THR A 75 -14.21 15.61 -5.67
CA THR A 75 -13.27 16.60 -6.28
C THR A 75 -12.65 17.52 -5.22
N TRP A 76 -13.40 17.89 -4.18
CA TRP A 76 -12.90 18.70 -3.08
C TRP A 76 -11.81 17.97 -2.26
N GLN A 77 -11.95 16.68 -2.08
CA GLN A 77 -10.95 15.88 -1.38
C GLN A 77 -9.68 15.68 -2.23
N LEU A 78 -9.83 15.56 -3.56
CA LEU A 78 -8.68 15.57 -4.47
C LEU A 78 -7.90 16.89 -4.38
N PHE A 79 -8.61 18.00 -4.34
CA PHE A 79 -7.99 19.31 -4.15
C PHE A 79 -7.24 19.41 -2.80
N LYS A 80 -7.87 18.95 -1.70
CA LYS A 80 -7.22 18.91 -0.37
C LYS A 80 -5.99 18.02 -0.38
N ARG A 81 -6.07 16.83 -1.02
CA ARG A 81 -4.95 15.93 -1.16
C ARG A 81 -3.78 16.58 -1.90
N GLY A 82 -4.04 17.24 -3.02
CA GLY A 82 -2.99 17.95 -3.77
C GLY A 82 -2.33 19.08 -2.97
N ARG A 83 -3.10 19.79 -2.12
CA ARG A 83 -2.52 20.79 -1.20
C ARG A 83 -1.66 20.14 -0.11
N LEU A 84 -2.10 19.02 0.44
CA LEU A 84 -1.37 18.25 1.43
C LEU A 84 -0.05 17.74 0.84
N GLU A 85 -0.07 17.12 -0.32
CA GLU A 85 1.10 16.67 -1.07
C GLU A 85 2.10 17.81 -1.28
N LYS A 86 1.65 18.95 -1.79
CA LYS A 86 2.49 20.12 -1.99
C LYS A 86 3.09 20.66 -0.67
N SER A 87 2.37 20.56 0.43
CA SER A 87 2.89 20.92 1.75
C SER A 87 3.98 19.95 2.18
N MET A 88 3.75 18.65 2.05
CA MET A 88 4.70 17.60 2.44
C MET A 88 5.95 17.59 1.55
N THR A 89 5.84 17.94 0.27
CA THR A 89 7.00 18.12 -0.60
C THR A 89 7.93 19.22 -0.07
N LYS A 90 7.39 20.27 0.53
CA LYS A 90 8.19 21.37 1.08
C LYS A 90 8.77 21.09 2.45
N SER A 91 7.97 20.51 3.36
CA SER A 91 8.38 20.27 4.75
C SER A 91 9.07 18.90 4.96
N GLY A 92 8.83 17.95 4.06
CA GLY A 92 9.11 16.55 4.27
C GLY A 92 8.05 15.89 5.16
N ILE A 93 8.17 14.59 5.35
CA ILE A 93 7.39 13.82 6.32
C ILE A 93 8.25 13.66 7.58
N GLU A 94 7.68 13.96 8.74
CA GLU A 94 8.35 13.77 10.02
C GLU A 94 8.49 12.28 10.33
N GLY A 95 9.61 11.90 10.97
CA GLY A 95 9.90 10.54 11.42
C GLY A 95 11.39 10.33 11.58
N GLN A 96 11.76 9.47 12.52
CA GLN A 96 13.15 9.07 12.77
C GLN A 96 13.44 7.68 12.20
N THR A 97 12.41 6.92 11.87
CA THR A 97 12.50 5.60 11.28
C THR A 97 11.67 5.53 9.99
N PRO A 98 11.99 4.62 9.05
CA PRO A 98 11.17 4.39 7.86
C PRO A 98 9.71 4.06 8.18
N GLU A 99 9.49 3.33 9.27
CA GLU A 99 8.17 2.99 9.79
C GLU A 99 7.37 4.22 10.21
N GLU A 100 7.98 5.11 11.00
CA GLU A 100 7.33 6.35 11.42
C GLU A 100 6.98 7.24 10.23
N ILE A 101 7.86 7.34 9.23
CA ILE A 101 7.58 8.09 7.99
C ILE A 101 6.36 7.51 7.27
N ALA A 102 6.29 6.18 7.12
CA ALA A 102 5.17 5.51 6.48
C ALA A 102 3.86 5.76 7.22
N LEU A 103 3.85 5.59 8.54
CA LEU A 103 2.68 5.80 9.39
C LEU A 103 2.22 7.26 9.41
N ASN A 104 3.15 8.22 9.47
CA ASN A 104 2.82 9.65 9.48
C ASN A 104 2.29 10.13 8.13
N MET A 105 2.85 9.61 7.03
CA MET A 105 2.32 9.86 5.69
C MET A 105 0.88 9.36 5.57
N GLU A 106 0.64 8.12 5.92
CA GLU A 106 -0.68 7.50 5.83
C GLU A 106 -1.70 8.18 6.75
N SER A 107 -1.31 8.50 7.98
CA SER A 107 -2.15 9.24 8.92
C SER A 107 -2.61 10.58 8.36
N SER A 108 -1.71 11.27 7.64
CA SER A 108 -2.02 12.54 6.99
C SER A 108 -3.04 12.36 5.85
N ILE A 109 -2.92 11.29 5.07
CA ILE A 109 -3.87 10.96 4.00
C ILE A 109 -5.23 10.56 4.59
N ARG A 110 -5.24 9.74 5.62
CA ARG A 110 -6.45 9.30 6.34
C ARG A 110 -7.14 10.44 7.09
N GLY A 111 -6.47 11.57 7.31
CA GLY A 111 -7.11 12.82 7.75
C GLY A 111 -8.16 13.34 6.75
N LEU A 112 -8.16 12.85 5.51
CA LEU A 112 -9.18 13.11 4.50
C LEU A 112 -10.21 11.97 4.53
N SER A 113 -11.43 12.26 4.97
CA SER A 113 -12.47 11.27 5.28
C SER A 113 -12.77 10.26 4.15
N GLY A 114 -12.73 10.68 2.88
CA GLY A 114 -12.96 9.77 1.77
C GLY A 114 -11.82 8.78 1.56
N PHE A 115 -10.58 9.23 1.76
CA PHE A 115 -9.42 8.34 1.70
C PHE A 115 -9.42 7.38 2.88
N ALA A 116 -9.81 7.83 4.08
CA ALA A 116 -9.99 6.95 5.23
C ALA A 116 -11.07 5.88 4.99
N ASN A 117 -12.17 6.24 4.33
CA ASN A 117 -13.23 5.29 3.98
C ASN A 117 -12.75 4.28 2.93
N LEU A 118 -12.05 4.73 1.90
CA LEU A 118 -11.47 3.86 0.88
C LEU A 118 -10.53 2.83 1.51
N GLU A 119 -9.60 3.28 2.38
CA GLU A 119 -8.66 2.37 3.05
C GLU A 119 -9.41 1.36 3.95
N ARG A 120 -10.45 1.78 4.65
CA ARG A 120 -11.27 0.86 5.45
C ARG A 120 -11.97 -0.20 4.59
N GLU A 121 -12.53 0.18 3.43
CA GLU A 121 -13.12 -0.76 2.49
C GLU A 121 -12.07 -1.73 1.93
N ARG A 122 -10.85 -1.27 1.62
CA ARG A 122 -9.73 -2.11 1.18
C ARG A 122 -9.35 -3.13 2.25
N VAL A 123 -9.12 -2.69 3.48
CA VAL A 123 -8.74 -3.56 4.60
C VAL A 123 -9.80 -4.63 4.85
N LYS A 124 -11.08 -4.26 4.81
CA LYS A 124 -12.18 -5.21 4.93
C LYS A 124 -12.15 -6.26 3.82
N THR A 125 -11.95 -5.85 2.57
CA THR A 125 -11.82 -6.78 1.42
C THR A 125 -10.64 -7.72 1.62
N MET A 126 -9.48 -7.22 2.05
CA MET A 126 -8.30 -8.05 2.34
C MET A 126 -8.61 -9.11 3.41
N ALA A 127 -9.27 -8.72 4.50
CA ALA A 127 -9.63 -9.63 5.58
C ALA A 127 -10.64 -10.69 5.11
N GLU A 128 -11.64 -10.32 4.33
CA GLU A 128 -12.60 -11.25 3.73
C GLU A 128 -11.90 -12.25 2.81
N ASN A 129 -10.99 -11.79 1.96
CA ASN A 129 -10.22 -12.66 1.07
C ASN A 129 -9.32 -13.63 1.85
N ILE A 130 -8.68 -13.21 2.93
CA ILE A 130 -7.92 -14.12 3.81
C ILE A 130 -8.83 -15.17 4.46
N ARG A 131 -10.02 -14.79 4.93
CA ARG A 131 -10.97 -15.76 5.50
C ARG A 131 -11.40 -16.81 4.47
N LEU A 132 -11.63 -16.39 3.21
CA LEU A 132 -11.95 -17.33 2.12
C LEU A 132 -10.79 -18.32 1.86
N GLN A 133 -9.53 -17.84 1.92
CA GLN A 133 -8.37 -18.69 1.74
C GLN A 133 -8.11 -19.59 2.95
N SER A 134 -8.42 -19.16 4.16
CA SER A 134 -8.20 -19.93 5.39
C SER A 134 -9.01 -21.25 5.43
N GLY A 135 -10.13 -21.29 4.73
CA GLY A 135 -10.90 -22.53 4.54
C GLY A 135 -10.21 -23.55 3.60
N ARG A 136 -9.19 -23.15 2.85
CA ARG A 136 -8.52 -23.95 1.82
C ARG A 136 -7.07 -24.25 2.17
N GLN A 137 -6.40 -23.38 2.93
CA GLN A 137 -4.97 -23.42 3.21
C GLN A 137 -4.70 -23.56 4.71
N LYS A 138 -3.77 -24.45 5.08
CA LYS A 138 -3.37 -24.67 6.49
C LYS A 138 -2.51 -23.55 7.05
N LYS A 139 -1.75 -22.87 6.20
CA LYS A 139 -0.86 -21.75 6.55
C LYS A 139 -0.93 -20.71 5.47
N ILE A 140 -1.11 -19.47 5.88
CA ILE A 140 -1.13 -18.30 5.01
C ILE A 140 -0.11 -17.31 5.55
N LEU A 141 0.71 -16.75 4.67
CA LEU A 141 1.55 -15.59 4.95
C LEU A 141 0.96 -14.41 4.18
N ALA A 142 0.42 -13.43 4.88
CA ALA A 142 -0.02 -12.18 4.29
C ALA A 142 1.09 -11.14 4.38
N ILE A 143 1.36 -10.45 3.28
CA ILE A 143 2.28 -9.32 3.19
C ILE A 143 1.45 -8.10 2.86
N ILE A 144 1.34 -7.18 3.79
CA ILE A 144 0.53 -5.97 3.70
C ILE A 144 1.33 -4.75 4.12
N GLU A 145 0.86 -3.57 3.75
CA GLU A 145 1.45 -2.31 4.16
C GLU A 145 1.33 -2.12 5.68
N ILE A 146 2.39 -1.58 6.29
CA ILE A 146 2.46 -1.44 7.75
C ILE A 146 1.33 -0.59 8.33
N SER A 147 0.89 0.42 7.60
CA SER A 147 -0.23 1.30 7.95
C SER A 147 -1.58 0.59 8.07
N ASN A 148 -1.73 -0.57 7.42
CA ASN A 148 -2.96 -1.34 7.40
C ASN A 148 -2.95 -2.52 8.38
N VAL A 149 -1.79 -2.84 9.00
CA VAL A 149 -1.65 -4.04 9.85
C VAL A 149 -2.63 -4.04 11.02
N SER A 150 -2.75 -2.92 11.74
CA SER A 150 -3.63 -2.82 12.92
C SER A 150 -5.08 -3.06 12.54
N ASP A 151 -5.58 -2.31 11.54
CA ASP A 151 -6.97 -2.39 11.08
C ASP A 151 -7.27 -3.78 10.50
N PHE A 152 -6.30 -4.37 9.77
CA PHE A 152 -6.42 -5.70 9.20
C PHE A 152 -6.53 -6.79 10.27
N VAL A 153 -5.73 -6.72 11.34
CA VAL A 153 -5.81 -7.65 12.46
C VAL A 153 -7.14 -7.50 13.21
N GLU A 154 -7.62 -6.27 13.38
CA GLU A 154 -8.92 -6.00 13.98
C GLU A 154 -10.07 -6.59 13.15
N GLU A 155 -10.03 -6.42 11.83
CA GLU A 155 -11.04 -7.00 10.94
C GLU A 155 -11.00 -8.54 10.91
N LEU A 156 -9.85 -9.18 11.19
CA LEU A 156 -9.76 -10.65 11.20
C LEU A 156 -10.36 -11.28 12.48
N ASN A 157 -10.44 -10.56 13.58
CA ASN A 157 -10.95 -11.05 14.86
C ASN A 157 -12.47 -10.92 14.95
#